data_83c4fbc25217cc206111d964adf50b31
#
_entry.id   83c4fbc25217cc206111d964adf50b31
#
_cell.length_a   1.000
_cell.length_b   1.000
_cell.length_c   1.000
_cell.angle_alpha   90.00
_cell.angle_beta   90.00
_cell.angle_gamma   90.00
#
_symmetry.space_group_name_H-M   'P 1'
#
loop_
_entity.id
_entity.type
_entity.pdbx_description
1 polymer ?
#
loop_
_entity_poly.entity_id
_entity_poly.type
_entity_poly.pdbx_seq_one_letter_code
_entity_poly.pdbx_strand_id
1 'polypeptide(L)'
;MKIERIESEIFILNVPEHNQYKDQLLKLIDEMPNQYFETVSKSDWSVPKSFERKYLDLFYTKVIGSAMYKLQDYFKCVEGKEREWKIANGWFQQYNKNSYDQWH
;
A
#
# COMPACT_ATOMS: atom_id res chain seq x y z
N MET A 1 -20.18 -0.35 3.05
CA MET A 1 -18.75 -0.22 3.43
C MET A 1 -18.66 0.08 4.92
N LYS A 2 -17.77 -0.58 5.61
CA LYS A 2 -17.56 -0.38 7.04
C LYS A 2 -16.24 0.36 7.28
N ILE A 3 -16.30 1.44 8.05
CA ILE A 3 -15.12 2.19 8.49
C ILE A 3 -15.11 2.18 10.01
N GLU A 4 -13.99 1.74 10.58
CA GLU A 4 -13.79 1.75 12.01
C GLU A 4 -12.76 2.83 12.35
N ARG A 5 -13.04 3.63 13.36
CA ARG A 5 -12.13 4.61 13.91
C ARG A 5 -11.64 4.16 15.28
N ILE A 6 -10.34 4.06 15.43
CA ILE A 6 -9.69 3.73 16.69
C ILE A 6 -9.15 5.02 17.30
N GLU A 7 -9.07 5.08 18.61
CA GLU A 7 -8.78 6.27 19.39
C GLU A 7 -7.55 7.07 18.91
N SER A 8 -6.56 6.42 18.34
CA SER A 8 -5.34 7.07 17.82
C SER A 8 -5.47 7.52 16.36
N GLU A 9 -6.68 7.76 15.89
CA GLU A 9 -6.97 8.13 14.50
C GLU A 9 -6.52 7.09 13.48
N ILE A 10 -6.67 5.81 13.81
CA ILE A 10 -6.47 4.71 12.88
C ILE A 10 -7.82 4.35 12.26
N PHE A 11 -7.86 4.28 10.93
CA PHE A 11 -9.08 3.93 10.21
C PHE A 11 -8.89 2.58 9.54
N ILE A 12 -9.88 1.70 9.70
CA ILE A 12 -9.87 0.37 9.11
C ILE A 12 -11.07 0.28 8.17
N LEU A 13 -10.82 -0.08 6.93
CA LEU A 13 -11.87 -0.22 5.93
C LEU A 13 -11.51 -1.32 4.94
N ASN A 14 -12.54 -1.93 4.35
CA ASN A 14 -12.36 -2.90 3.29
C ASN A 14 -12.13 -2.19 1.95
N VAL A 15 -11.18 -2.70 1.18
CA VAL A 15 -10.88 -2.21 -0.17
C VAL A 15 -10.95 -3.41 -1.12
N PRO A 16 -12.17 -3.87 -1.49
CA PRO A 16 -12.32 -5.04 -2.37
C PRO A 16 -11.71 -4.83 -3.74
N GLU A 17 -11.49 -3.60 -4.16
CA GLU A 17 -10.86 -3.26 -5.43
C GLU A 17 -9.45 -3.83 -5.57
N HIS A 18 -8.78 -4.16 -4.46
CA HIS A 18 -7.44 -4.75 -4.52
C HIS A 18 -7.41 -6.07 -5.30
N ASN A 19 -8.51 -6.84 -5.26
CA ASN A 19 -8.60 -8.11 -5.98
C ASN A 19 -8.55 -7.91 -7.49
N GLN A 20 -9.06 -6.79 -7.96
CA GLN A 20 -9.08 -6.45 -9.38
C GLN A 20 -7.68 -6.20 -9.94
N TYR A 21 -6.78 -5.69 -9.11
CA TYR A 21 -5.44 -5.28 -9.53
C TYR A 21 -4.33 -6.17 -9.00
N LYS A 22 -4.66 -7.19 -8.23
CA LYS A 22 -3.68 -8.06 -7.57
C LYS A 22 -2.68 -8.68 -8.55
N ASP A 23 -3.15 -9.26 -9.63
CA ASP A 23 -2.29 -9.95 -10.59
C ASP A 23 -1.37 -8.96 -11.32
N GLN A 24 -1.88 -7.79 -11.66
CA GLN A 24 -1.08 -6.74 -12.26
C GLN A 24 0.00 -6.23 -11.31
N LEU A 25 -0.33 -6.06 -10.03
CA LEU A 25 0.62 -5.65 -9.00
C LEU A 25 1.75 -6.66 -8.86
N LEU A 26 1.40 -7.94 -8.78
CA LEU A 26 2.39 -9.02 -8.66
C LEU A 26 3.33 -9.05 -9.86
N LYS A 27 2.78 -8.86 -11.06
CA LYS A 27 3.59 -8.81 -12.28
C LYS A 27 4.57 -7.64 -12.26
N LEU A 28 4.10 -6.45 -11.88
CA LEU A 28 4.95 -5.28 -11.80
C LEU A 28 6.03 -5.41 -10.72
N ILE A 29 5.72 -6.07 -9.61
CA ILE A 29 6.70 -6.37 -8.56
C ILE A 29 7.76 -7.33 -9.10
N ASP A 30 7.37 -8.34 -9.86
CA ASP A 30 8.32 -9.28 -10.47
C ASP A 30 9.29 -8.59 -11.44
N GLU A 31 8.86 -7.50 -12.07
CA GLU A 31 9.69 -6.71 -12.97
C GLU A 31 10.70 -5.82 -12.24
N MET A 32 10.56 -5.62 -10.95
CA MET A 32 11.51 -4.85 -10.15
C MET A 32 12.85 -5.55 -10.03
N PRO A 33 13.97 -4.80 -9.90
CA PRO A 33 15.28 -5.41 -9.68
C PRO A 33 15.29 -6.31 -8.46
N ASN A 34 16.04 -7.41 -8.54
CA ASN A 34 16.18 -8.34 -7.43
C ASN A 34 17.08 -7.75 -6.35
N GLN A 35 16.51 -7.48 -5.19
CA GLN A 35 17.23 -7.05 -3.99
C GLN A 35 16.88 -8.03 -2.88
N TYR A 36 17.88 -8.77 -2.42
CA TYR A 36 17.68 -9.83 -1.45
C TYR A 36 18.28 -9.43 -0.11
N PHE A 37 17.52 -9.71 0.95
CA PHE A 37 17.97 -9.59 2.32
C PHE A 37 17.97 -10.97 2.98
N GLU A 38 18.65 -11.07 4.12
CA GLU A 38 18.77 -12.32 4.86
C GLU A 38 17.42 -12.95 5.19
N THR A 39 16.42 -12.11 5.52
CA THR A 39 15.12 -12.57 6.03
C THR A 39 14.00 -12.53 5.00
N VAL A 40 14.20 -11.89 3.86
CA VAL A 40 13.17 -11.76 2.83
C VAL A 40 13.69 -12.25 1.49
N SER A 41 12.79 -12.73 0.64
CA SER A 41 13.16 -13.22 -0.70
C SER A 41 13.46 -12.09 -1.66
N LYS A 42 12.73 -11.00 -1.58
CA LYS A 42 12.87 -9.86 -2.48
C LYS A 42 12.28 -8.62 -1.83
N SER A 43 12.94 -7.48 -2.02
CA SER A 43 12.44 -6.21 -1.55
C SER A 43 13.03 -5.09 -2.42
N ASP A 44 12.37 -3.95 -2.49
CA ASP A 44 12.88 -2.77 -3.16
C ASP A 44 13.42 -1.72 -2.17
N TRP A 45 13.57 -2.09 -0.91
CA TRP A 45 14.03 -1.16 0.12
C TRP A 45 15.36 -0.49 -0.23
N SER A 46 16.28 -1.26 -0.81
CA SER A 46 17.62 -0.78 -1.19
C SER A 46 17.71 -0.27 -2.63
N VAL A 47 16.65 -0.39 -3.41
CA VAL A 47 16.61 0.14 -4.78
C VAL A 47 16.59 1.67 -4.72
N PRO A 48 17.42 2.36 -5.53
CA PRO A 48 17.44 3.82 -5.51
C PRO A 48 16.06 4.45 -5.69
N LYS A 49 15.82 5.55 -5.00
CA LYS A 49 14.52 6.25 -5.04
C LYS A 49 14.20 6.80 -6.44
N SER A 50 15.23 7.04 -7.25
CA SER A 50 15.07 7.49 -8.62
C SER A 50 14.56 6.41 -9.57
N PHE A 51 14.62 5.14 -9.18
CA PHE A 51 14.12 4.03 -9.98
C PHE A 51 12.59 4.08 -10.02
N GLU A 52 12.02 3.98 -11.23
CA GLU A 52 10.58 4.02 -11.41
C GLU A 52 9.91 2.77 -10.81
N ARG A 53 8.88 2.99 -10.00
CA ARG A 53 8.15 1.91 -9.36
C ARG A 53 6.71 1.88 -9.87
N LYS A 54 6.51 1.24 -11.00
CA LYS A 54 5.19 1.14 -11.64
C LYS A 54 4.16 0.49 -10.74
N TYR A 55 4.57 -0.48 -9.91
CA TYR A 55 3.64 -1.13 -8.98
C TYR A 55 3.07 -0.14 -7.96
N LEU A 56 3.87 0.82 -7.50
CA LEU A 56 3.40 1.84 -6.55
C LEU A 56 2.41 2.79 -7.23
N ASP A 57 2.68 3.19 -8.47
CA ASP A 57 1.77 4.05 -9.20
C ASP A 57 0.40 3.38 -9.36
N LEU A 58 0.38 2.10 -9.73
CA LEU A 58 -0.86 1.34 -9.84
C LEU A 58 -1.56 1.22 -8.48
N PHE A 59 -0.82 0.86 -7.45
CA PHE A 59 -1.37 0.68 -6.11
C PHE A 59 -1.95 1.99 -5.57
N TYR A 60 -1.21 3.09 -5.68
CA TYR A 60 -1.66 4.38 -5.17
C TYR A 60 -2.88 4.90 -5.93
N THR A 61 -2.90 4.77 -7.27
CA THR A 61 -4.01 5.32 -8.05
C THR A 61 -5.26 4.44 -7.98
N LYS A 62 -5.11 3.12 -7.98
CA LYS A 62 -6.25 2.22 -8.10
C LYS A 62 -6.72 1.64 -6.76
N VAL A 63 -5.81 1.31 -5.87
CA VAL A 63 -6.18 0.72 -4.59
C VAL A 63 -6.30 1.79 -3.51
N ILE A 64 -5.25 2.56 -3.28
CA ILE A 64 -5.28 3.63 -2.27
C ILE A 64 -6.24 4.73 -2.69
N GLY A 65 -6.29 5.09 -3.97
CA GLY A 65 -7.23 6.09 -4.47
C GLY A 65 -8.68 5.72 -4.19
N SER A 66 -9.03 4.45 -4.39
CA SER A 66 -10.36 3.95 -4.05
C SER A 66 -10.66 4.05 -2.56
N ALA A 67 -9.68 3.67 -1.73
CA ALA A 67 -9.80 3.78 -0.28
C ALA A 67 -9.94 5.24 0.17
N MET A 68 -9.17 6.14 -0.42
CA MET A 68 -9.21 7.57 -0.09
C MET A 68 -10.54 8.20 -0.48
N TYR A 69 -11.11 7.81 -1.61
CA TYR A 69 -12.43 8.27 -2.01
C TYR A 69 -13.48 7.94 -0.94
N LYS A 70 -13.45 6.70 -0.44
CA LYS A 70 -14.38 6.25 0.60
C LYS A 70 -14.15 6.99 1.93
N LEU A 71 -12.90 7.19 2.30
CA LEU A 71 -12.54 7.94 3.53
C LEU A 71 -12.97 9.40 3.45
N GLN A 72 -12.78 10.06 2.31
CA GLN A 72 -13.20 11.46 2.15
C GLN A 72 -14.70 11.60 2.27
N ASP A 73 -15.45 10.65 1.73
CA ASP A 73 -16.90 10.63 1.87
C ASP A 73 -17.30 10.52 3.35
N TYR A 74 -16.64 9.66 4.10
CA TYR A 74 -16.83 9.53 5.54
C TYR A 74 -16.54 10.85 6.27
N PHE A 75 -15.42 11.52 5.97
CA PHE A 75 -15.08 12.78 6.63
C PHE A 75 -16.06 13.89 6.31
N LYS A 76 -16.57 13.96 5.09
CA LYS A 76 -17.63 14.91 4.74
C LYS A 76 -18.87 14.70 5.59
N CYS A 77 -19.25 13.46 5.85
CA CYS A 77 -20.42 13.13 6.66
C CYS A 77 -20.20 13.41 8.15
N VAL A 78 -19.01 13.11 8.68
CA VAL A 78 -18.72 13.18 10.12
C VAL A 78 -18.17 14.54 10.51
N GLU A 79 -17.28 15.12 9.73
CA GLU A 79 -16.57 16.36 10.03
C GLU A 79 -17.03 17.55 9.19
N GLY A 80 -17.85 17.29 8.16
CA GLY A 80 -18.38 18.33 7.27
C GLY A 80 -17.41 18.77 6.18
N LYS A 81 -16.24 18.16 6.07
CA LYS A 81 -15.25 18.50 5.05
C LYS A 81 -14.27 17.35 4.80
N GLU A 82 -13.63 17.37 3.65
CA GLU A 82 -12.55 16.44 3.33
C GLU A 82 -11.28 16.78 4.13
N ARG A 83 -10.39 15.78 4.28
CA ARG A 83 -9.05 15.96 4.84
C ARG A 83 -8.02 15.90 3.71
N GLU A 84 -6.92 16.61 3.89
CA GLU A 84 -5.77 16.46 3.01
C GLU A 84 -4.95 15.25 3.42
N TRP A 85 -4.46 14.51 2.42
CA TRP A 85 -3.67 13.30 2.64
C TRP A 85 -2.40 13.35 1.81
N LYS A 86 -1.35 12.79 2.37
CA LYS A 86 -0.06 12.70 1.72
C LYS A 86 0.54 11.33 1.99
N ILE A 87 1.03 10.67 0.94
CA ILE A 87 1.74 9.41 1.09
C ILE A 87 3.20 9.73 1.41
N ALA A 88 3.67 9.26 2.56
CA ALA A 88 5.03 9.53 3.00
C ALA A 88 6.04 8.60 2.33
N ASN A 89 5.71 7.31 2.20
CA ASN A 89 6.62 6.32 1.65
C ASN A 89 5.87 5.03 1.30
N GLY A 90 6.49 4.20 0.47
CA GLY A 90 5.97 2.89 0.13
C GLY A 90 7.08 1.98 -0.38
N TRP A 91 7.00 0.71 -0.04
CA TRP A 91 7.93 -0.32 -0.51
C TRP A 91 7.22 -1.67 -0.50
N PHE A 92 7.84 -2.68 -1.11
CA PHE A 92 7.34 -4.05 -1.01
C PHE A 92 8.37 -4.96 -0.36
N GLN A 93 7.87 -6.04 0.22
CA GLN A 93 8.68 -7.16 0.70
C GLN A 93 7.99 -8.46 0.27
N GLN A 94 8.77 -9.38 -0.27
CA GLN A 94 8.30 -10.68 -0.72
C GLN A 94 8.98 -11.76 0.09
N TYR A 95 8.19 -12.69 0.64
CA TYR A 95 8.69 -13.73 1.53
C TYR A 95 8.54 -15.09 0.88
N ASN A 96 9.55 -15.95 1.08
CA ASN A 96 9.45 -17.37 0.84
C ASN A 96 8.92 -18.06 2.10
N LYS A 97 8.70 -19.38 2.01
CA LYS A 97 8.22 -20.18 3.13
C LYS A 97 9.01 -20.00 4.42
N ASN A 98 10.35 -19.81 4.32
CA ASN A 98 11.25 -19.70 5.47
C ASN A 98 11.72 -18.26 5.73
N SER A 99 11.14 -17.29 5.05
CA SER A 99 11.50 -15.88 5.25
C SER A 99 10.74 -15.29 6.44
N TYR A 100 11.31 -14.25 7.03
CA TYR A 100 10.66 -13.51 8.11
C TYR A 100 11.17 -12.07 8.13
N ASP A 101 10.43 -11.19 8.78
CA ASP A 101 10.84 -9.80 9.00
C ASP A 101 11.16 -9.62 10.49
N GLN A 102 12.23 -8.88 10.78
CA GLN A 102 12.64 -8.62 12.15
C GLN A 102 11.91 -7.41 12.72
N TRP A 103 11.70 -7.43 14.02
CA TRP A 103 11.16 -6.26 14.72
C TRP A 103 12.15 -5.10 14.64
N HIS A 104 11.62 -3.92 14.41
CA HIS A 104 12.41 -2.68 14.36
C HIS A 104 11.56 -1.45 14.69
#